data_177156e113819d6f72681662895ffe91
#
_entry.id   177156e113819d6f72681662895ffe91
#
_cell.length_a   1.000
_cell.length_b   1.000
_cell.length_c   1.000
_cell.angle_alpha   90.00
_cell.angle_beta   90.00
_cell.angle_gamma   90.00
#
_symmetry.space_group_name_H-M   'P 1'
#
loop_
_entity.id
_entity.type
_entity.pdbx_description
1 polymer ?
#
loop_
_entity_poly.entity_id
_entity_poly.type
_entity_poly.pdbx_seq_one_letter_code
_entity_poly.pdbx_strand_id
1 'polypeptide(L)'
;MANDKNGVRSQSALRTFFVSGMGTALEFYDFVIYGTAAALVFPKVFFPEMDPLMATLVAFAAFGSGFFARPFGGMVFGHFGDKVGRQKMLVITLLLMGFSTLLIGCLPSYSSIGLAAPALLVLLRLIQGFAAGGEWGGAALFGIESAPPGRRGLWGSFTSMGIGIGGILGAAAFAIVSVAFDDDLSGIAWRIPFWLGGVLVLVGLYARLQNPNKQPLQAQAEVRIPLLEALRSRPREMLLCTGIAFGYVTIAYIGSTFFLAYATQIGYGSTEALIFDFSLSVAIVISAPLFALLSDRIGRRNVMILGSVIMAVGFFAFFPLIGLKSLLVSIAAYVAVGAFMGATQGPIPAFLAEQFPREMRYSGISAAYQIGAALGGGTASSVATAILIATNHNAFGVALYGAFALAIVATCSYLLRETSHLSMAQIDEDVWTPSVSTAN
;
A
#
# COMPACT_ATOMS: atom_id res chain seq x y z
N MET A 1 -10.14 18.71 -39.21
CA MET A 1 -10.53 19.38 -37.93
C MET A 1 -11.89 18.84 -37.53
N ALA A 2 -11.92 17.77 -36.80
CA ALA A 2 -13.13 17.15 -36.24
C ALA A 2 -13.35 17.69 -34.84
N ASN A 3 -14.46 18.36 -34.65
CA ASN A 3 -14.90 19.01 -33.44
C ASN A 3 -15.42 17.91 -32.48
N ASP A 4 -14.59 17.49 -31.51
CA ASP A 4 -14.96 16.49 -30.50
C ASP A 4 -15.90 17.15 -29.48
N LYS A 5 -17.20 16.82 -29.56
CA LYS A 5 -18.29 17.46 -28.80
C LYS A 5 -18.41 16.97 -27.33
N ASN A 6 -17.47 16.22 -26.83
CA ASN A 6 -17.44 15.79 -25.40
C ASN A 6 -16.25 16.44 -24.70
N GLY A 7 -16.48 17.61 -24.10
CA GLY A 7 -15.50 18.47 -23.48
C GLY A 7 -14.79 17.92 -22.23
N VAL A 8 -14.33 16.68 -22.24
CA VAL A 8 -13.39 16.16 -21.25
C VAL A 8 -12.00 16.66 -21.65
N ARG A 9 -11.56 17.78 -21.08
CA ARG A 9 -10.18 18.25 -21.22
C ARG A 9 -9.28 17.13 -20.67
N SER A 10 -8.56 16.44 -21.55
CA SER A 10 -7.47 15.53 -21.18
C SER A 10 -6.51 16.28 -20.25
N GLN A 11 -6.49 15.88 -18.99
CA GLN A 11 -5.52 16.44 -18.03
C GLN A 11 -4.11 15.98 -18.43
N SER A 12 -3.08 16.81 -18.19
CA SER A 12 -1.73 16.37 -18.50
C SER A 12 -1.32 15.23 -17.56
N ALA A 13 -0.62 14.22 -18.09
CA ALA A 13 -0.12 13.07 -17.30
C ALA A 13 0.66 13.54 -16.06
N LEU A 14 1.48 14.58 -16.20
CA LEU A 14 2.26 15.17 -15.11
C LEU A 14 1.34 15.68 -13.99
N ARG A 15 0.24 16.37 -14.32
CA ARG A 15 -0.68 16.86 -13.30
C ARG A 15 -1.40 15.72 -12.59
N THR A 16 -1.84 14.70 -13.32
CA THR A 16 -2.49 13.52 -12.73
C THR A 16 -1.51 12.78 -11.81
N PHE A 17 -0.25 12.62 -12.23
CA PHE A 17 0.80 12.04 -11.40
C PHE A 17 1.01 12.84 -10.10
N PHE A 18 1.11 14.17 -10.16
CA PHE A 18 1.27 14.98 -8.95
C PHE A 18 0.07 14.87 -8.00
N VAL A 19 -1.14 14.81 -8.49
CA VAL A 19 -2.34 14.70 -7.64
C VAL A 19 -2.50 13.31 -7.05
N SER A 20 -2.38 12.26 -7.85
CA SER A 20 -2.58 10.86 -7.43
C SER A 20 -1.31 10.27 -6.80
N GLY A 21 -0.15 10.38 -7.46
CA GLY A 21 1.08 9.74 -7.04
C GLY A 21 1.75 10.43 -5.84
N MET A 22 1.89 11.76 -5.87
CA MET A 22 2.56 12.48 -4.76
C MET A 22 1.74 12.49 -3.47
N GLY A 23 0.40 12.56 -3.57
CA GLY A 23 -0.46 12.40 -2.38
C GLY A 23 -0.22 11.04 -1.72
N THR A 24 -0.25 9.98 -2.53
CA THR A 24 0.04 8.61 -2.07
C THR A 24 1.47 8.47 -1.54
N ALA A 25 2.46 9.15 -2.13
CA ALA A 25 3.85 9.08 -1.67
C ALA A 25 4.03 9.62 -0.25
N LEU A 26 3.35 10.73 0.10
CA LEU A 26 3.39 11.29 1.45
C LEU A 26 2.73 10.36 2.48
N GLU A 27 1.59 9.76 2.13
CA GLU A 27 0.91 8.77 2.99
C GLU A 27 1.81 7.55 3.22
N PHE A 28 2.38 6.99 2.14
CA PHE A 28 3.21 5.79 2.22
C PHE A 28 4.58 6.04 2.86
N TYR A 29 5.11 7.26 2.80
CA TYR A 29 6.28 7.62 3.61
C TYR A 29 6.06 7.31 5.09
N ASP A 30 4.93 7.73 5.66
CA ASP A 30 4.59 7.49 7.07
C ASP A 30 4.46 5.99 7.40
N PHE A 31 3.89 5.20 6.46
CA PHE A 31 3.79 3.75 6.63
C PHE A 31 5.14 3.06 6.57
N VAL A 32 6.00 3.48 5.65
CA VAL A 32 7.34 2.91 5.48
C VAL A 32 8.23 3.23 6.67
N ILE A 33 8.29 4.48 7.14
CA ILE A 33 9.12 4.81 8.30
C ILE A 33 8.68 4.08 9.56
N TYR A 34 7.37 3.87 9.77
CA TYR A 34 6.89 3.06 10.88
C TYR A 34 7.27 1.59 10.72
N GLY A 35 7.08 1.01 9.52
CA GLY A 35 7.47 -0.37 9.22
C GLY A 35 8.97 -0.61 9.41
N THR A 36 9.79 0.33 8.93
CA THR A 36 11.25 0.32 9.13
C THR A 36 11.62 0.39 10.61
N ALA A 37 11.00 1.30 11.36
CA ALA A 37 11.23 1.39 12.81
C ALA A 37 10.75 0.12 13.55
N ALA A 38 9.63 -0.47 13.15
CA ALA A 38 9.13 -1.73 13.69
C ALA A 38 10.08 -2.90 13.42
N ALA A 39 10.79 -2.87 12.27
CA ALA A 39 11.78 -3.89 11.93
C ALA A 39 13.12 -3.72 12.68
N LEU A 40 13.62 -2.48 12.80
CA LEU A 40 15.01 -2.22 13.22
C LEU A 40 15.15 -1.64 14.63
N VAL A 41 14.12 -0.95 15.14
CA VAL A 41 14.23 -0.07 16.32
C VAL A 41 13.27 -0.47 17.44
N PHE A 42 11.97 -0.61 17.16
CA PHE A 42 10.94 -0.79 18.18
C PHE A 42 11.14 -2.05 19.05
N PRO A 43 11.64 -3.17 18.52
CA PRO A 43 11.98 -4.32 19.36
C PRO A 43 12.90 -3.95 20.53
N LYS A 44 13.91 -3.12 20.29
CA LYS A 44 14.91 -2.71 21.30
C LYS A 44 14.41 -1.59 22.20
N VAL A 45 13.63 -0.64 21.66
CA VAL A 45 13.23 0.60 22.38
C VAL A 45 11.95 0.41 23.18
N PHE A 46 10.98 -0.36 22.67
CA PHE A 46 9.67 -0.54 23.30
C PHE A 46 9.44 -1.92 23.91
N PHE A 47 10.24 -2.94 23.53
CA PHE A 47 10.09 -4.33 23.98
C PHE A 47 11.43 -4.96 24.43
N PRO A 48 12.28 -4.24 25.21
CA PRO A 48 13.65 -4.68 25.51
C PRO A 48 13.73 -5.93 26.40
N GLU A 49 12.66 -6.26 27.13
CA GLU A 49 12.61 -7.42 28.04
C GLU A 49 12.21 -8.72 27.35
N MET A 50 11.84 -8.66 26.07
CA MET A 50 11.41 -9.82 25.28
C MET A 50 12.57 -10.44 24.50
N ASP A 51 12.43 -11.73 24.17
CA ASP A 51 13.29 -12.35 23.15
C ASP A 51 13.27 -11.55 21.86
N PRO A 52 14.40 -11.35 21.15
CA PRO A 52 14.51 -10.47 20.00
C PRO A 52 13.48 -10.76 18.87
N LEU A 53 13.20 -12.04 18.58
CA LEU A 53 12.20 -12.41 17.58
C LEU A 53 10.77 -12.17 18.08
N MET A 54 10.51 -12.43 19.36
CA MET A 54 9.21 -12.15 19.96
C MET A 54 8.96 -10.64 20.01
N ALA A 55 9.96 -9.83 20.35
CA ALA A 55 9.90 -8.37 20.32
C ALA A 55 9.60 -7.85 18.91
N THR A 56 10.24 -8.44 17.88
CA THR A 56 9.97 -8.12 16.47
C THR A 56 8.53 -8.47 16.06
N LEU A 57 8.05 -9.65 16.49
CA LEU A 57 6.66 -10.07 16.22
C LEU A 57 5.66 -9.10 16.84
N VAL A 58 5.86 -8.68 18.08
CA VAL A 58 4.98 -7.72 18.78
C VAL A 58 5.08 -6.33 18.15
N ALA A 59 6.26 -5.88 17.73
CA ALA A 59 6.44 -4.62 17.02
C ALA A 59 5.70 -4.62 15.68
N PHE A 60 5.70 -5.74 14.95
CA PHE A 60 4.92 -5.91 13.73
C PHE A 60 3.42 -6.00 13.99
N ALA A 61 2.98 -6.60 15.09
CA ALA A 61 1.58 -6.57 15.50
C ALA A 61 1.10 -5.14 15.81
N ALA A 62 1.94 -4.35 16.50
CA ALA A 62 1.69 -2.92 16.72
C ALA A 62 1.61 -2.16 15.38
N PHE A 63 2.50 -2.43 14.44
CA PHE A 63 2.43 -1.88 13.07
C PHE A 63 1.11 -2.26 12.38
N GLY A 64 0.74 -3.53 12.44
CA GLY A 64 -0.46 -4.09 11.84
C GLY A 64 -1.75 -3.50 12.38
N SER A 65 -1.79 -3.06 13.65
CA SER A 65 -2.98 -2.50 14.28
C SER A 65 -3.58 -1.32 13.51
N GLY A 66 -2.72 -0.49 12.91
CA GLY A 66 -3.14 0.64 12.09
C GLY A 66 -3.96 0.22 10.86
N PHE A 67 -3.68 -0.93 10.26
CA PHE A 67 -4.45 -1.43 9.12
C PHE A 67 -5.87 -1.82 9.50
N PHE A 68 -6.06 -2.38 10.68
CA PHE A 68 -7.40 -2.72 11.18
C PHE A 68 -8.24 -1.47 11.49
N ALA A 69 -7.63 -0.33 11.81
CA ALA A 69 -8.32 0.93 12.02
C ALA A 69 -8.77 1.61 10.71
N ARG A 70 -8.12 1.31 9.56
CA ARG A 70 -8.40 1.96 8.26
C ARG A 70 -9.85 1.82 7.77
N PRO A 71 -10.48 0.64 7.75
CA PRO A 71 -11.87 0.49 7.31
C PRO A 71 -12.84 1.38 8.11
N PHE A 72 -12.64 1.47 9.42
CA PHE A 72 -13.47 2.30 10.30
C PHE A 72 -13.26 3.80 10.01
N GLY A 73 -12.01 4.23 9.82
CA GLY A 73 -11.68 5.59 9.40
C GLY A 73 -12.35 5.95 8.07
N GLY A 74 -12.27 5.07 7.08
CA GLY A 74 -12.91 5.26 5.77
C GLY A 74 -14.42 5.46 5.87
N MET A 75 -15.12 4.70 6.72
CA MET A 75 -16.54 4.86 6.98
C MET A 75 -16.86 6.19 7.64
N VAL A 76 -16.12 6.56 8.68
CA VAL A 76 -16.37 7.80 9.45
C VAL A 76 -16.06 9.04 8.61
N PHE A 77 -14.86 9.10 7.99
CA PHE A 77 -14.48 10.25 7.18
C PHE A 77 -15.28 10.35 5.87
N GLY A 78 -15.72 9.23 5.31
CA GLY A 78 -16.66 9.21 4.19
C GLY A 78 -17.99 9.87 4.58
N HIS A 79 -18.61 9.43 5.67
CA HIS A 79 -19.88 9.97 6.15
C HIS A 79 -19.81 11.48 6.49
N PHE A 80 -18.79 11.89 7.23
CA PHE A 80 -18.61 13.30 7.57
C PHE A 80 -18.17 14.14 6.38
N GLY A 81 -17.46 13.55 5.42
CA GLY A 81 -17.06 14.22 4.17
C GLY A 81 -18.25 14.69 3.36
N ASP A 82 -19.33 13.91 3.34
CA ASP A 82 -20.56 14.26 2.63
C ASP A 82 -21.36 15.37 3.37
N LYS A 83 -21.26 15.46 4.72
CA LYS A 83 -21.97 16.45 5.53
C LYS A 83 -21.23 17.77 5.69
N VAL A 84 -19.93 17.73 5.95
CA VAL A 84 -19.13 18.90 6.34
C VAL A 84 -18.28 19.43 5.18
N GLY A 85 -18.12 18.59 4.14
CA GLY A 85 -17.33 18.87 2.94
C GLY A 85 -16.04 18.04 2.90
N ARG A 86 -15.81 17.37 1.76
CA ARG A 86 -14.69 16.46 1.54
C ARG A 86 -13.33 17.09 1.73
N GLN A 87 -13.16 18.36 1.31
CA GLN A 87 -11.89 19.07 1.48
C GLN A 87 -11.52 19.27 2.95
N LYS A 88 -12.51 19.61 3.80
CA LYS A 88 -12.25 19.75 5.24
C LYS A 88 -11.85 18.42 5.87
N MET A 89 -12.50 17.32 5.47
CA MET A 89 -12.15 15.99 5.97
C MET A 89 -10.75 15.57 5.55
N LEU A 90 -10.36 15.82 4.29
CA LEU A 90 -8.99 15.56 3.81
C LEU A 90 -7.92 16.36 4.56
N VAL A 91 -8.22 17.59 4.98
CA VAL A 91 -7.32 18.39 5.83
C VAL A 91 -7.22 17.79 7.23
N ILE A 92 -8.35 17.38 7.81
CA ILE A 92 -8.39 16.78 9.15
C ILE A 92 -7.64 15.43 9.16
N THR A 93 -7.86 14.56 8.17
CA THR A 93 -7.15 13.26 8.08
C THR A 93 -5.65 13.46 7.94
N LEU A 94 -5.21 14.40 7.09
CA LEU A 94 -3.80 14.73 6.91
C LEU A 94 -3.17 15.27 8.21
N LEU A 95 -3.86 16.16 8.92
CA LEU A 95 -3.38 16.70 10.20
C LEU A 95 -3.31 15.61 11.28
N LEU A 96 -4.33 14.75 11.39
CA LEU A 96 -4.32 13.62 12.33
C LEU A 96 -3.18 12.65 12.06
N MET A 97 -2.95 12.32 10.78
CA MET A 97 -1.85 11.43 10.38
C MET A 97 -0.49 12.04 10.71
N GLY A 98 -0.24 13.30 10.28
CA GLY A 98 1.05 13.94 10.51
C GLY A 98 1.33 14.25 11.97
N PHE A 99 0.31 14.63 12.75
CA PHE A 99 0.46 14.84 14.19
C PHE A 99 0.76 13.54 14.92
N SER A 100 0.09 12.45 14.55
CA SER A 100 0.38 11.12 15.11
C SER A 100 1.82 10.67 14.77
N THR A 101 2.28 10.89 13.52
CA THR A 101 3.65 10.60 13.10
C THR A 101 4.66 11.37 13.93
N LEU A 102 4.45 12.67 14.10
CA LEU A 102 5.32 13.53 14.90
C LEU A 102 5.36 13.09 16.36
N LEU A 103 4.21 12.77 16.97
CA LEU A 103 4.13 12.29 18.34
C LEU A 103 4.81 10.92 18.52
N ILE A 104 4.74 10.00 17.53
CA ILE A 104 5.50 8.74 17.58
C ILE A 104 6.99 9.03 17.71
N GLY A 105 7.54 9.98 16.94
CA GLY A 105 8.93 10.40 17.07
C GLY A 105 9.29 11.06 18.42
N CYS A 106 8.30 11.53 19.17
CA CYS A 106 8.49 12.14 20.49
C CYS A 106 8.26 11.14 21.65
N LEU A 107 7.85 9.89 21.39
CA LEU A 107 7.53 8.93 22.44
C LEU A 107 8.76 8.62 23.32
N PRO A 108 8.59 8.60 24.64
CA PRO A 108 9.60 8.06 25.55
C PRO A 108 9.79 6.54 25.34
N SER A 109 10.98 6.03 25.66
CA SER A 109 11.27 4.60 25.59
C SER A 109 10.63 3.82 26.75
N TYR A 110 10.63 2.48 26.64
CA TYR A 110 10.19 1.58 27.71
C TYR A 110 10.97 1.84 29.02
N SER A 111 12.26 2.10 28.94
CA SER A 111 13.10 2.40 30.12
C SER A 111 12.65 3.66 30.87
N SER A 112 11.95 4.57 30.23
CA SER A 112 11.50 5.86 30.83
C SER A 112 10.12 5.76 31.46
N ILE A 113 9.14 5.11 30.79
CA ILE A 113 7.73 5.09 31.21
C ILE A 113 7.11 3.68 31.24
N GLY A 114 7.93 2.63 31.13
CA GLY A 114 7.48 1.24 31.21
C GLY A 114 6.45 0.88 30.13
N LEU A 115 5.43 0.10 30.52
CA LEU A 115 4.36 -0.37 29.62
C LEU A 115 3.51 0.75 28.97
N ALA A 116 3.56 1.97 29.47
CA ALA A 116 2.88 3.09 28.84
C ALA A 116 3.48 3.42 27.46
N ALA A 117 4.79 3.18 27.24
CA ALA A 117 5.46 3.44 25.99
C ALA A 117 4.87 2.63 24.82
N PRO A 118 4.83 1.28 24.84
CA PRO A 118 4.20 0.50 23.79
C PRO A 118 2.68 0.74 23.68
N ALA A 119 1.97 1.01 24.78
CA ALA A 119 0.54 1.33 24.73
C ALA A 119 0.27 2.62 23.94
N LEU A 120 1.05 3.67 24.20
CA LEU A 120 0.96 4.93 23.44
C LEU A 120 1.37 4.74 21.97
N LEU A 121 2.38 3.92 21.69
CA LEU A 121 2.78 3.59 20.33
C LEU A 121 1.63 2.97 19.55
N VAL A 122 0.93 1.97 20.12
CA VAL A 122 -0.24 1.32 19.50
C VAL A 122 -1.39 2.30 19.34
N LEU A 123 -1.67 3.14 20.36
CA LEU A 123 -2.73 4.16 20.29
C LEU A 123 -2.50 5.15 19.15
N LEU A 124 -1.29 5.69 19.04
CA LEU A 124 -0.93 6.62 17.97
C LEU A 124 -1.01 5.93 16.59
N ARG A 125 -0.62 4.64 16.51
CA ARG A 125 -0.74 3.85 15.28
C ARG A 125 -2.18 3.63 14.87
N LEU A 126 -3.08 3.36 15.82
CA LEU A 126 -4.52 3.26 15.54
C LEU A 126 -5.09 4.58 15.02
N ILE A 127 -4.72 5.72 15.62
CA ILE A 127 -5.16 7.06 15.17
C ILE A 127 -4.63 7.35 13.76
N GLN A 128 -3.36 7.04 13.48
CA GLN A 128 -2.73 7.20 12.17
C GLN A 128 -3.43 6.33 11.11
N GLY A 129 -3.68 5.05 11.42
CA GLY A 129 -4.40 4.15 10.53
C GLY A 129 -5.85 4.59 10.28
N PHE A 130 -6.56 5.03 11.32
CA PHE A 130 -7.91 5.58 11.21
C PHE A 130 -7.95 6.79 10.26
N ALA A 131 -6.98 7.70 10.37
CA ALA A 131 -6.86 8.86 9.48
C ALA A 131 -6.64 8.47 8.01
N ALA A 132 -5.82 7.45 7.73
CA ALA A 132 -5.46 7.02 6.38
C ALA A 132 -6.57 6.24 5.63
N GLY A 133 -7.72 5.94 6.29
CA GLY A 133 -8.73 5.02 5.75
C GLY A 133 -9.44 5.42 4.46
N GLY A 134 -9.46 6.71 4.10
CA GLY A 134 -10.27 7.22 2.97
C GLY A 134 -9.50 7.65 1.71
N GLU A 135 -8.17 7.63 1.70
CA GLU A 135 -7.40 8.34 0.67
C GLU A 135 -7.11 7.49 -0.59
N TRP A 136 -6.73 6.23 -0.45
CA TRP A 136 -6.22 5.41 -1.56
C TRP A 136 -7.20 5.23 -2.73
N GLY A 137 -8.46 4.91 -2.44
CA GLY A 137 -9.48 4.69 -3.49
C GLY A 137 -9.73 5.94 -4.34
N GLY A 138 -9.71 7.12 -3.70
CA GLY A 138 -9.86 8.40 -4.40
C GLY A 138 -8.69 8.71 -5.34
N ALA A 139 -7.46 8.46 -4.89
CA ALA A 139 -6.26 8.66 -5.70
C ALA A 139 -6.23 7.72 -6.91
N ALA A 140 -6.59 6.44 -6.72
CA ALA A 140 -6.67 5.46 -7.79
C ALA A 140 -7.71 5.85 -8.86
N LEU A 141 -8.93 6.21 -8.45
CA LEU A 141 -9.99 6.60 -9.38
C LEU A 141 -9.66 7.89 -10.13
N PHE A 142 -9.06 8.88 -9.46
CA PHE A 142 -8.65 10.11 -10.13
C PHE A 142 -7.67 9.83 -11.30
N GLY A 143 -6.72 8.91 -11.10
CA GLY A 143 -5.82 8.47 -12.16
C GLY A 143 -6.58 7.84 -13.34
N ILE A 144 -7.47 6.91 -13.07
CA ILE A 144 -8.20 6.14 -14.07
C ILE A 144 -9.18 7.02 -14.88
N GLU A 145 -9.93 7.88 -14.19
CA GLU A 145 -10.90 8.79 -14.83
C GLU A 145 -10.25 9.89 -15.66
N SER A 146 -9.00 10.24 -15.34
CA SER A 146 -8.20 11.20 -16.12
C SER A 146 -7.51 10.56 -17.33
N ALA A 147 -7.56 9.23 -17.46
CA ALA A 147 -6.81 8.48 -18.45
C ALA A 147 -7.38 8.65 -19.87
N PRO A 148 -6.52 8.84 -20.88
CA PRO A 148 -6.96 8.73 -22.27
C PRO A 148 -7.38 7.28 -22.60
N PRO A 149 -8.22 7.08 -23.63
CA PRO A 149 -8.65 5.75 -24.04
C PRO A 149 -7.48 4.77 -24.21
N GLY A 150 -7.62 3.55 -23.69
CA GLY A 150 -6.60 2.48 -23.79
C GLY A 150 -5.37 2.63 -22.90
N ARG A 151 -5.35 3.59 -21.94
CA ARG A 151 -4.21 3.81 -21.05
C ARG A 151 -4.59 3.88 -19.56
N ARG A 152 -5.70 3.29 -19.18
CA ARG A 152 -6.19 3.33 -17.78
C ARG A 152 -5.27 2.62 -16.81
N GLY A 153 -4.62 1.52 -17.24
CA GLY A 153 -3.61 0.84 -16.43
C GLY A 153 -2.44 1.76 -16.10
N LEU A 154 -1.83 2.34 -17.13
CA LEU A 154 -0.71 3.27 -16.96
C LEU A 154 -1.07 4.45 -16.05
N TRP A 155 -2.23 5.07 -16.21
CA TRP A 155 -2.63 6.24 -15.41
C TRP A 155 -3.05 5.85 -13.99
N GLY A 156 -3.68 4.70 -13.79
CA GLY A 156 -3.95 4.12 -12.47
C GLY A 156 -2.67 3.79 -11.71
N SER A 157 -1.60 3.39 -12.41
CA SER A 157 -0.31 3.05 -11.80
C SER A 157 0.44 4.24 -11.19
N PHE A 158 0.01 5.48 -11.43
CA PHE A 158 0.59 6.65 -10.75
C PHE A 158 0.41 6.56 -9.23
N THR A 159 -0.69 6.00 -8.75
CA THR A 159 -0.88 5.66 -7.33
C THR A 159 0.16 4.62 -6.86
N SER A 160 0.39 3.59 -7.66
CA SER A 160 1.40 2.55 -7.39
C SER A 160 2.83 3.09 -7.39
N MET A 161 3.15 4.00 -8.31
CA MET A 161 4.42 4.75 -8.29
C MET A 161 4.57 5.58 -7.01
N GLY A 162 3.49 6.22 -6.55
CA GLY A 162 3.46 6.97 -5.30
C GLY A 162 3.85 6.10 -4.10
N ILE A 163 3.34 4.86 -4.03
CA ILE A 163 3.73 3.89 -2.99
C ILE A 163 5.24 3.66 -3.00
N GLY A 164 5.81 3.38 -4.18
CA GLY A 164 7.26 3.17 -4.33
C GLY A 164 8.08 4.42 -4.01
N ILE A 165 7.62 5.62 -4.38
CA ILE A 165 8.29 6.90 -4.02
C ILE A 165 8.28 7.10 -2.50
N GLY A 166 7.17 6.82 -1.82
CA GLY A 166 7.10 6.82 -0.36
C GLY A 166 8.12 5.86 0.26
N GLY A 167 8.25 4.67 -0.34
CA GLY A 167 9.29 3.68 0.01
C GLY A 167 10.71 4.21 -0.14
N ILE A 168 11.03 4.82 -1.28
CA ILE A 168 12.34 5.45 -1.53
C ILE A 168 12.63 6.53 -0.47
N LEU A 169 11.68 7.42 -0.22
CA LEU A 169 11.86 8.51 0.74
C LEU A 169 12.04 8.01 2.16
N GLY A 170 11.25 7.01 2.59
CA GLY A 170 11.33 6.41 3.92
C GLY A 170 12.64 5.65 4.14
N ALA A 171 13.00 4.76 3.18
CA ALA A 171 14.25 4.01 3.24
C ALA A 171 15.47 4.95 3.19
N ALA A 172 15.46 5.97 2.33
CA ALA A 172 16.54 6.96 2.26
C ALA A 172 16.66 7.77 3.56
N ALA A 173 15.55 8.21 4.16
CA ALA A 173 15.58 8.95 5.41
C ALA A 173 16.23 8.13 6.53
N PHE A 174 15.86 6.84 6.68
CA PHE A 174 16.48 5.95 7.65
C PHE A 174 17.93 5.60 7.30
N ALA A 175 18.26 5.37 6.00
CA ALA A 175 19.63 5.08 5.58
C ALA A 175 20.59 6.23 5.85
N ILE A 176 20.19 7.47 5.56
CA ILE A 176 20.99 8.67 5.84
C ILE A 176 21.26 8.79 7.34
N VAL A 177 20.23 8.56 8.16
CA VAL A 177 20.36 8.62 9.61
C VAL A 177 21.21 7.45 10.13
N SER A 178 21.05 6.23 9.59
CA SER A 178 21.86 5.07 9.96
C SER A 178 23.35 5.30 9.72
N VAL A 179 23.69 5.83 8.55
CA VAL A 179 25.09 6.21 8.23
C VAL A 179 25.60 7.33 9.15
N ALA A 180 24.77 8.35 9.44
CA ALA A 180 25.18 9.49 10.27
C ALA A 180 25.40 9.12 11.75
N PHE A 181 24.82 8.01 12.22
CA PHE A 181 24.92 7.53 13.61
C PHE A 181 25.59 6.14 13.71
N ASP A 182 26.44 5.77 12.74
CA ASP A 182 27.23 4.53 12.75
C ASP A 182 26.39 3.26 13.03
N ASP A 183 25.25 3.13 12.35
CA ASP A 183 24.25 2.05 12.50
C ASP A 183 23.55 1.99 13.89
N ASP A 184 23.81 2.94 14.78
CA ASP A 184 23.07 3.06 16.05
C ASP A 184 21.79 3.87 15.88
N LEU A 185 20.68 3.15 15.66
CA LEU A 185 19.36 3.73 15.59
C LEU A 185 18.62 3.81 16.93
N SER A 186 19.23 3.38 18.05
CA SER A 186 18.54 3.22 19.34
C SER A 186 18.24 4.54 20.07
N GLY A 187 19.04 5.59 19.83
CA GLY A 187 18.96 6.87 20.52
C GLY A 187 17.97 7.86 19.88
N ILE A 188 18.48 9.04 19.54
CA ILE A 188 17.69 10.08 18.86
C ILE A 188 17.50 9.80 17.36
N ALA A 189 18.38 8.99 16.80
CA ALA A 189 18.50 8.74 15.35
C ALA A 189 17.18 8.33 14.72
N TRP A 190 16.47 7.31 15.26
CA TRP A 190 15.22 6.82 14.70
C TRP A 190 14.07 7.83 14.73
N ARG A 191 14.16 8.87 15.56
CA ARG A 191 13.12 9.90 15.70
C ARG A 191 13.12 10.88 14.54
N ILE A 192 14.29 11.11 13.95
CA ILE A 192 14.49 12.11 12.87
C ILE A 192 13.59 11.84 11.65
N PRO A 193 13.47 10.61 11.10
CA PRO A 193 12.53 10.32 10.02
C PRO A 193 11.07 10.64 10.37
N PHE A 194 10.64 10.43 11.62
CA PHE A 194 9.29 10.76 12.07
C PHE A 194 9.07 12.28 12.15
N TRP A 195 10.02 13.04 12.64
CA TRP A 195 9.95 14.51 12.65
C TRP A 195 9.96 15.10 11.24
N LEU A 196 10.74 14.51 10.34
CA LEU A 196 10.72 14.86 8.92
C LEU A 196 9.34 14.57 8.30
N GLY A 197 8.69 13.45 8.65
CA GLY A 197 7.32 13.14 8.26
C GLY A 197 6.33 14.23 8.65
N GLY A 198 6.43 14.74 9.88
CA GLY A 198 5.63 15.87 10.33
C GLY A 198 5.81 17.13 9.47
N VAL A 199 7.04 17.43 9.06
CA VAL A 199 7.33 18.55 8.14
C VAL A 199 6.75 18.31 6.75
N LEU A 200 6.88 17.10 6.22
CA LEU A 200 6.31 16.72 4.91
C LEU A 200 4.79 16.86 4.88
N VAL A 201 4.11 16.53 5.99
CA VAL A 201 2.66 16.75 6.13
C VAL A 201 2.29 18.23 6.07
N LEU A 202 3.07 19.10 6.70
CA LEU A 202 2.84 20.57 6.62
C LEU A 202 3.01 21.08 5.18
N VAL A 203 4.00 20.58 4.44
CA VAL A 203 4.18 20.89 3.01
C VAL A 203 2.98 20.39 2.18
N GLY A 204 2.51 19.17 2.42
CA GLY A 204 1.32 18.62 1.77
C GLY A 204 0.06 19.42 2.07
N LEU A 205 -0.11 19.86 3.32
CA LEU A 205 -1.22 20.73 3.74
C LEU A 205 -1.17 22.09 3.03
N TYR A 206 -0.01 22.72 3.00
CA TYR A 206 0.19 24.00 2.30
C TYR A 206 -0.18 23.89 0.81
N ALA A 207 0.30 22.86 0.14
CA ALA A 207 -0.04 22.61 -1.27
C ALA A 207 -1.54 22.39 -1.51
N ARG A 208 -2.25 21.72 -0.58
CA ARG A 208 -3.71 21.51 -0.64
C ARG A 208 -4.48 22.80 -0.41
N LEU A 209 -4.05 23.65 0.52
CA LEU A 209 -4.73 24.92 0.84
C LEU A 209 -4.60 25.94 -0.30
N GLN A 210 -3.50 25.92 -1.05
CA GLN A 210 -3.32 26.81 -2.22
C GLN A 210 -4.19 26.45 -3.44
N ASN A 211 -4.73 25.23 -3.51
CA ASN A 211 -5.51 24.75 -4.64
C ASN A 211 -6.91 24.26 -4.26
N PRO A 212 -7.75 25.08 -3.59
CA PRO A 212 -9.03 24.64 -3.01
C PRO A 212 -10.07 24.18 -4.05
N ASN A 213 -9.95 24.62 -5.32
CA ASN A 213 -10.98 24.43 -6.34
C ASN A 213 -10.62 23.44 -7.46
N LYS A 214 -9.60 22.62 -7.30
CA LYS A 214 -9.10 21.80 -8.43
C LYS A 214 -9.27 20.28 -8.24
N GLN A 215 -10.09 19.82 -7.33
CA GLN A 215 -10.50 18.42 -7.30
C GLN A 215 -11.90 18.28 -7.93
N PRO A 216 -11.99 17.84 -9.18
CA PRO A 216 -13.26 17.42 -9.75
C PRO A 216 -13.50 15.95 -9.40
N LEU A 217 -13.68 15.61 -8.14
CA LEU A 217 -14.53 14.50 -7.80
C LEU A 217 -15.94 15.09 -7.84
N GLN A 218 -16.54 15.02 -9.01
CA GLN A 218 -17.97 15.26 -9.14
C GLN A 218 -18.64 14.29 -8.16
N ALA A 219 -19.09 14.87 -7.04
CA ALA A 219 -20.00 14.22 -6.15
C ALA A 219 -21.26 13.90 -6.97
N GLN A 220 -21.41 12.68 -7.40
CA GLN A 220 -22.68 12.20 -7.86
C GLN A 220 -23.36 11.49 -6.72
N ALA A 221 -24.52 12.07 -6.39
CA ALA A 221 -25.70 11.46 -5.82
C ALA A 221 -25.64 10.96 -4.38
N GLU A 222 -26.64 11.37 -3.67
CA GLU A 222 -27.21 10.74 -2.49
C GLU A 222 -27.12 9.23 -2.54
N VAL A 223 -26.12 8.63 -1.89
CA VAL A 223 -26.01 7.18 -1.82
C VAL A 223 -26.17 6.73 -0.38
N ARG A 224 -27.27 6.06 -0.15
CA ARG A 224 -27.57 5.25 1.02
C ARG A 224 -26.50 4.15 1.14
N ILE A 225 -25.56 4.30 2.07
CA ILE A 225 -24.55 3.33 2.50
C ILE A 225 -24.00 2.46 1.33
N PRO A 226 -23.14 3.04 0.44
CA PRO A 226 -22.68 2.38 -0.79
C PRO A 226 -21.95 1.05 -0.55
N LEU A 227 -21.30 0.93 0.62
CA LEU A 227 -20.57 -0.27 1.01
C LEU A 227 -21.51 -1.48 1.17
N LEU A 228 -22.64 -1.30 1.87
CA LEU A 228 -23.59 -2.40 2.10
C LEU A 228 -24.27 -2.82 0.79
N GLU A 229 -24.52 -1.86 -0.08
CA GLU A 229 -25.08 -2.10 -1.41
C GLU A 229 -24.07 -2.85 -2.31
N ALA A 230 -22.80 -2.45 -2.33
CA ALA A 230 -21.74 -3.17 -3.03
C ALA A 230 -21.57 -4.60 -2.53
N LEU A 231 -21.60 -4.82 -1.22
CA LEU A 231 -21.54 -6.15 -0.60
C LEU A 231 -22.75 -7.04 -0.94
N ARG A 232 -23.95 -6.45 -1.07
CA ARG A 232 -25.17 -7.17 -1.38
C ARG A 232 -25.35 -7.44 -2.86
N SER A 233 -25.05 -6.45 -3.71
CA SER A 233 -25.29 -6.53 -5.16
C SER A 233 -24.16 -7.23 -5.92
N ARG A 234 -22.91 -7.15 -5.43
CA ARG A 234 -21.71 -7.68 -6.08
C ARG A 234 -20.79 -8.44 -5.11
N PRO A 235 -21.31 -9.45 -4.36
CA PRO A 235 -20.54 -10.15 -3.33
C PRO A 235 -19.34 -10.91 -3.90
N ARG A 236 -19.45 -11.45 -5.13
CA ARG A 236 -18.37 -12.19 -5.79
C ARG A 236 -17.22 -11.26 -6.17
N GLU A 237 -17.51 -10.13 -6.82
CA GLU A 237 -16.52 -9.14 -7.22
C GLU A 237 -15.84 -8.54 -5.98
N MET A 238 -16.60 -8.24 -4.93
CA MET A 238 -16.06 -7.76 -3.65
C MET A 238 -15.10 -8.78 -3.03
N LEU A 239 -15.48 -10.05 -2.95
CA LEU A 239 -14.63 -11.10 -2.38
C LEU A 239 -13.34 -11.28 -3.19
N LEU A 240 -13.43 -11.36 -4.52
CA LEU A 240 -12.28 -11.56 -5.40
C LEU A 240 -11.34 -10.34 -5.41
N CYS A 241 -11.88 -9.12 -5.44
CA CYS A 241 -11.08 -7.89 -5.31
C CYS A 241 -10.39 -7.79 -3.94
N THR A 242 -11.09 -8.20 -2.86
CA THR A 242 -10.51 -8.30 -1.52
C THR A 242 -9.40 -9.34 -1.48
N GLY A 243 -9.55 -10.48 -2.13
CA GLY A 243 -8.52 -11.51 -2.25
C GLY A 243 -7.27 -11.01 -2.98
N ILE A 244 -7.43 -10.26 -4.07
CA ILE A 244 -6.30 -9.61 -4.77
C ILE A 244 -5.59 -8.62 -3.83
N ALA A 245 -6.36 -7.75 -3.16
CA ALA A 245 -5.80 -6.77 -2.25
C ALA A 245 -5.08 -7.43 -1.06
N PHE A 246 -5.68 -8.49 -0.48
CA PHE A 246 -5.07 -9.29 0.59
C PHE A 246 -3.72 -9.85 0.16
N GLY A 247 -3.68 -10.59 -0.95
CA GLY A 247 -2.46 -11.26 -1.39
C GLY A 247 -1.38 -10.27 -1.80
N TYR A 248 -1.74 -9.22 -2.55
CA TYR A 248 -0.81 -8.17 -2.94
C TYR A 248 -0.22 -7.43 -1.73
N VAL A 249 -1.06 -6.98 -0.78
CA VAL A 249 -0.59 -6.22 0.38
C VAL A 249 0.24 -7.12 1.32
N THR A 250 -0.12 -8.42 1.44
CA THR A 250 0.70 -9.41 2.16
C THR A 250 2.13 -9.44 1.60
N ILE A 251 2.27 -9.58 0.28
CA ILE A 251 3.57 -9.63 -0.38
C ILE A 251 4.33 -8.31 -0.24
N ALA A 252 3.64 -7.19 -0.34
CA ALA A 252 4.26 -5.88 -0.18
C ALA A 252 4.94 -5.73 1.19
N TYR A 253 4.29 -6.16 2.28
CA TYR A 253 4.85 -6.04 3.62
C TYR A 253 5.78 -7.18 4.02
N ILE A 254 5.69 -8.37 3.40
CA ILE A 254 6.78 -9.35 3.49
C ILE A 254 8.03 -8.78 2.80
N GLY A 255 7.90 -8.23 1.58
CA GLY A 255 9.01 -7.75 0.77
C GLY A 255 9.71 -6.51 1.32
N SER A 256 8.99 -5.60 1.99
CA SER A 256 9.58 -4.41 2.61
C SER A 256 9.89 -4.63 4.10
N THR A 257 8.87 -4.76 4.93
CA THR A 257 9.03 -4.72 6.39
C THR A 257 9.65 -6.00 6.96
N PHE A 258 9.14 -7.20 6.57
CA PHE A 258 9.71 -8.45 7.09
C PHE A 258 11.10 -8.73 6.54
N PHE A 259 11.35 -8.54 5.25
CA PHE A 259 12.67 -8.76 4.64
C PHE A 259 13.74 -7.87 5.25
N LEU A 260 13.40 -6.62 5.63
CA LEU A 260 14.29 -5.71 6.32
C LEU A 260 14.75 -6.27 7.68
N ALA A 261 13.80 -6.76 8.50
CA ALA A 261 14.12 -7.41 9.77
C ALA A 261 14.89 -8.71 9.56
N TYR A 262 14.52 -9.52 8.56
CA TYR A 262 15.19 -10.78 8.26
C TYR A 262 16.66 -10.56 7.83
N ALA A 263 16.94 -9.54 7.02
CA ALA A 263 18.30 -9.21 6.61
C ALA A 263 19.20 -8.93 7.81
N THR A 264 18.72 -8.15 8.78
CA THR A 264 19.50 -7.87 10.02
C THR A 264 19.65 -9.11 10.91
N GLN A 265 18.64 -9.97 10.98
CA GLN A 265 18.71 -11.24 11.74
C GLN A 265 19.77 -12.21 11.18
N ILE A 266 19.96 -12.25 9.86
CA ILE A 266 21.00 -13.07 9.25
C ILE A 266 22.38 -12.39 9.24
N GLY A 267 22.52 -11.17 9.80
CA GLY A 267 23.77 -10.50 10.09
C GLY A 267 24.23 -9.44 9.09
N TYR A 268 23.29 -8.85 8.32
CA TYR A 268 23.53 -7.58 7.62
C TYR A 268 23.43 -6.39 8.58
N GLY A 269 24.18 -5.33 8.31
CA GLY A 269 24.03 -4.05 9.01
C GLY A 269 22.70 -3.36 8.68
N SER A 270 22.26 -2.43 9.55
CA SER A 270 21.04 -1.67 9.31
C SER A 270 21.11 -0.87 8.00
N THR A 271 22.24 -0.23 7.74
CA THR A 271 22.47 0.51 6.48
C THR A 271 22.36 -0.38 5.25
N GLU A 272 22.95 -1.59 5.26
CA GLU A 272 22.86 -2.53 4.13
C GLU A 272 21.41 -2.95 3.88
N ALA A 273 20.68 -3.31 4.94
CA ALA A 273 19.28 -3.69 4.85
C ALA A 273 18.40 -2.56 4.29
N LEU A 274 18.67 -1.31 4.68
CA LEU A 274 17.99 -0.12 4.15
C LEU A 274 18.31 0.16 2.67
N ILE A 275 19.55 -0.11 2.23
CA ILE A 275 19.93 -0.05 0.80
C ILE A 275 19.15 -1.09 -0.01
N PHE A 276 18.93 -2.29 0.55
CA PHE A 276 18.12 -3.33 -0.10
C PHE A 276 16.67 -2.87 -0.27
N ASP A 277 16.03 -2.34 0.78
CA ASP A 277 14.65 -1.84 0.73
C ASP A 277 14.51 -0.63 -0.22
N PHE A 278 15.49 0.27 -0.21
CA PHE A 278 15.59 1.35 -1.19
C PHE A 278 15.64 0.82 -2.64
N SER A 279 16.47 -0.19 -2.91
CA SER A 279 16.62 -0.76 -4.24
C SER A 279 15.35 -1.48 -4.73
N LEU A 280 14.65 -2.17 -3.82
CA LEU A 280 13.31 -2.74 -4.06
C LEU A 280 12.30 -1.65 -4.44
N SER A 281 12.27 -0.56 -3.69
CA SER A 281 11.35 0.56 -3.91
C SER A 281 11.61 1.25 -5.26
N VAL A 282 12.89 1.44 -5.64
CA VAL A 282 13.27 1.96 -6.97
C VAL A 282 12.79 1.02 -8.07
N ALA A 283 12.97 -0.28 -7.91
CA ALA A 283 12.51 -1.27 -8.89
C ALA A 283 10.98 -1.22 -9.06
N ILE A 284 10.21 -1.03 -7.99
CA ILE A 284 8.75 -0.86 -8.04
C ILE A 284 8.36 0.39 -8.84
N VAL A 285 8.99 1.54 -8.56
CA VAL A 285 8.68 2.82 -9.25
C VAL A 285 8.86 2.69 -10.75
N ILE A 286 9.87 1.95 -11.19
CA ILE A 286 10.15 1.74 -12.61
C ILE A 286 9.22 0.68 -13.20
N SER A 287 9.03 -0.43 -12.52
CA SER A 287 8.33 -1.61 -13.08
C SER A 287 6.81 -1.47 -13.06
N ALA A 288 6.23 -0.84 -12.05
CA ALA A 288 4.78 -0.70 -11.94
C ALA A 288 4.14 -0.02 -13.17
N PRO A 289 4.60 1.15 -13.65
CA PRO A 289 4.05 1.76 -14.86
C PRO A 289 4.32 0.93 -16.13
N LEU A 290 5.47 0.23 -16.21
CA LEU A 290 5.79 -0.62 -17.36
C LEU A 290 4.84 -1.81 -17.46
N PHE A 291 4.61 -2.53 -16.36
CA PHE A 291 3.66 -3.64 -16.33
C PHE A 291 2.21 -3.16 -16.42
N ALA A 292 1.87 -2.00 -15.89
CA ALA A 292 0.56 -1.40 -16.09
C ALA A 292 0.31 -1.07 -17.57
N LEU A 293 1.29 -0.49 -18.27
CA LEU A 293 1.24 -0.27 -19.72
C LEU A 293 1.15 -1.59 -20.50
N LEU A 294 1.89 -2.61 -20.09
CA LEU A 294 1.80 -3.94 -20.68
C LEU A 294 0.39 -4.51 -20.47
N SER A 295 -0.21 -4.31 -19.29
CA SER A 295 -1.56 -4.77 -18.99
C SER A 295 -2.64 -4.07 -19.83
N ASP A 296 -2.41 -2.82 -20.27
CA ASP A 296 -3.28 -2.14 -21.23
C ASP A 296 -3.30 -2.82 -22.60
N ARG A 297 -2.26 -3.61 -22.94
CA ARG A 297 -2.11 -4.27 -24.25
C ARG A 297 -2.51 -5.75 -24.24
N ILE A 298 -2.04 -6.51 -23.26
CA ILE A 298 -2.22 -7.97 -23.22
C ILE A 298 -3.27 -8.43 -22.19
N GLY A 299 -3.87 -7.49 -21.49
CA GLY A 299 -4.89 -7.73 -20.45
C GLY A 299 -4.36 -7.62 -19.03
N ARG A 300 -5.20 -7.12 -18.13
CA ARG A 300 -4.93 -6.95 -16.69
C ARG A 300 -4.64 -8.30 -16.04
N ARG A 301 -5.56 -9.23 -16.27
CA ARG A 301 -5.56 -10.59 -15.75
C ARG A 301 -4.26 -11.32 -16.08
N ASN A 302 -3.83 -11.29 -17.35
CA ASN A 302 -2.65 -12.02 -17.81
C ASN A 302 -1.38 -11.52 -17.13
N VAL A 303 -1.21 -10.18 -17.03
CA VAL A 303 -0.03 -9.59 -16.39
C VAL A 303 0.02 -9.94 -14.91
N MET A 304 -1.12 -9.84 -14.20
CA MET A 304 -1.19 -10.14 -12.78
C MET A 304 -0.93 -11.63 -12.49
N ILE A 305 -1.49 -12.54 -13.28
CA ILE A 305 -1.25 -13.98 -13.11
C ILE A 305 0.23 -14.30 -13.36
N LEU A 306 0.77 -13.85 -14.50
CA LEU A 306 2.18 -14.10 -14.84
C LEU A 306 3.12 -13.54 -13.77
N GLY A 307 2.91 -12.28 -13.34
CA GLY A 307 3.69 -11.66 -12.28
C GLY A 307 3.63 -12.43 -10.97
N SER A 308 2.42 -12.87 -10.58
CA SER A 308 2.21 -13.66 -9.36
C SER A 308 2.93 -15.02 -9.41
N VAL A 309 2.87 -15.73 -10.53
CA VAL A 309 3.51 -17.03 -10.69
C VAL A 309 5.05 -16.91 -10.66
N ILE A 310 5.60 -15.95 -11.41
CA ILE A 310 7.06 -15.73 -11.42
C ILE A 310 7.55 -15.34 -10.03
N MET A 311 6.82 -14.45 -9.36
CA MET A 311 7.19 -13.99 -8.03
C MET A 311 7.06 -15.11 -6.98
N ALA A 312 6.04 -15.99 -7.08
CA ALA A 312 5.91 -17.14 -6.19
C ALA A 312 7.12 -18.07 -6.27
N VAL A 313 7.63 -18.36 -7.48
CA VAL A 313 8.87 -19.10 -7.68
C VAL A 313 10.07 -18.29 -7.13
N GLY A 314 10.12 -17.00 -7.41
CA GLY A 314 11.18 -16.09 -6.94
C GLY A 314 11.33 -16.05 -5.42
N PHE A 315 10.25 -16.20 -4.65
CA PHE A 315 10.30 -16.24 -3.18
C PHE A 315 11.12 -17.41 -2.65
N PHE A 316 11.09 -18.57 -3.30
CA PHE A 316 11.93 -19.71 -2.92
C PHE A 316 13.41 -19.49 -3.23
N ALA A 317 13.73 -18.72 -4.27
CA ALA A 317 15.12 -18.38 -4.61
C ALA A 317 15.66 -17.22 -3.75
N PHE A 318 14.79 -16.31 -3.28
CA PHE A 318 15.19 -15.10 -2.56
C PHE A 318 15.99 -15.41 -1.28
N PHE A 319 15.45 -16.25 -0.40
CA PHE A 319 16.08 -16.55 0.89
C PHE A 319 17.45 -17.19 0.78
N PRO A 320 17.70 -18.21 -0.07
CA PRO A 320 19.04 -18.72 -0.31
C PRO A 320 20.00 -17.66 -0.87
N LEU A 321 19.54 -16.80 -1.79
CA LEU A 321 20.38 -15.77 -2.42
C LEU A 321 20.88 -14.75 -1.40
N ILE A 322 20.02 -14.22 -0.53
CA ILE A 322 20.46 -13.28 0.50
C ILE A 322 21.31 -13.96 1.58
N GLY A 323 21.12 -15.26 1.80
CA GLY A 323 21.96 -16.09 2.68
C GLY A 323 23.41 -16.22 2.22
N LEU A 324 23.73 -15.94 0.95
CA LEU A 324 25.11 -15.90 0.45
C LEU A 324 25.94 -14.74 1.01
N LYS A 325 25.31 -13.78 1.68
CA LYS A 325 25.95 -12.60 2.27
C LYS A 325 26.79 -11.77 1.29
N SER A 326 26.42 -11.76 0.03
CA SER A 326 27.01 -10.92 -1.00
C SER A 326 26.13 -9.71 -1.23
N LEU A 327 26.67 -8.51 -1.01
CA LEU A 327 25.96 -7.25 -1.18
C LEU A 327 25.31 -7.14 -2.57
N LEU A 328 26.06 -7.44 -3.63
CA LEU A 328 25.58 -7.37 -5.00
C LEU A 328 24.45 -8.36 -5.29
N VAL A 329 24.59 -9.62 -4.82
CA VAL A 329 23.56 -10.65 -4.99
C VAL A 329 22.27 -10.27 -4.24
N SER A 330 22.41 -9.72 -3.04
CA SER A 330 21.26 -9.28 -2.24
C SER A 330 20.55 -8.11 -2.88
N ILE A 331 21.26 -7.10 -3.35
CA ILE A 331 20.66 -5.99 -4.11
C ILE A 331 19.92 -6.53 -5.34
N ALA A 332 20.54 -7.43 -6.11
CA ALA A 332 19.91 -8.03 -7.28
C ALA A 332 18.64 -8.81 -6.93
N ALA A 333 18.63 -9.55 -5.81
CA ALA A 333 17.46 -10.28 -5.32
C ALA A 333 16.32 -9.34 -4.93
N TYR A 334 16.60 -8.26 -4.20
CA TYR A 334 15.61 -7.25 -3.84
C TYR A 334 15.07 -6.48 -5.06
N VAL A 335 15.94 -6.13 -6.01
CA VAL A 335 15.53 -5.52 -7.29
C VAL A 335 14.62 -6.45 -8.08
N ALA A 336 14.93 -7.74 -8.14
CA ALA A 336 14.08 -8.72 -8.81
C ALA A 336 12.71 -8.85 -8.16
N VAL A 337 12.65 -8.93 -6.82
CA VAL A 337 11.39 -8.92 -6.07
C VAL A 337 10.60 -7.64 -6.36
N GLY A 338 11.22 -6.46 -6.25
CA GLY A 338 10.57 -5.17 -6.54
C GLY A 338 10.04 -5.08 -7.98
N ALA A 339 10.82 -5.57 -8.94
CA ALA A 339 10.42 -5.59 -10.35
C ALA A 339 9.14 -6.43 -10.58
N PHE A 340 9.06 -7.63 -10.01
CA PHE A 340 7.87 -8.48 -10.14
C PHE A 340 6.71 -8.05 -9.24
N MET A 341 6.98 -7.37 -8.11
CA MET A 341 5.93 -6.66 -7.36
C MET A 341 5.23 -5.63 -8.24
N GLY A 342 5.96 -4.90 -9.07
CA GLY A 342 5.37 -3.97 -10.03
C GLY A 342 4.40 -4.63 -11.03
N ALA A 343 4.61 -5.91 -11.38
CA ALA A 343 3.69 -6.65 -12.25
C ALA A 343 2.33 -6.93 -11.60
N THR A 344 2.31 -7.12 -10.28
CA THR A 344 1.06 -7.25 -9.52
C THR A 344 0.48 -5.90 -9.13
N GLN A 345 1.30 -4.96 -8.69
CA GLN A 345 0.89 -3.67 -8.14
C GLN A 345 0.42 -2.67 -9.22
N GLY A 346 1.09 -2.64 -10.37
CA GLY A 346 0.82 -1.66 -11.43
C GLY A 346 -0.61 -1.72 -11.96
N PRO A 347 -1.14 -2.90 -12.35
CA PRO A 347 -2.49 -3.05 -12.88
C PRO A 347 -3.60 -2.93 -11.84
N ILE A 348 -3.35 -3.15 -10.53
CA ILE A 348 -4.38 -3.25 -9.48
C ILE A 348 -5.36 -2.08 -9.48
N PRO A 349 -4.96 -0.79 -9.49
CA PRO A 349 -5.91 0.30 -9.42
C PRO A 349 -6.95 0.26 -10.53
N ALA A 350 -6.52 0.03 -11.78
CA ALA A 350 -7.40 -0.08 -12.93
C ALA A 350 -8.24 -1.36 -12.88
N PHE A 351 -7.62 -2.50 -12.58
CA PHE A 351 -8.31 -3.79 -12.58
C PHE A 351 -9.44 -3.86 -11.55
N LEU A 352 -9.19 -3.37 -10.31
CA LEU A 352 -10.23 -3.34 -9.28
C LEU A 352 -11.36 -2.35 -9.62
N ALA A 353 -11.02 -1.15 -10.15
CA ALA A 353 -12.03 -0.15 -10.49
C ALA A 353 -12.95 -0.60 -11.62
N GLU A 354 -12.43 -1.35 -12.56
CA GLU A 354 -13.15 -1.87 -13.72
C GLU A 354 -14.13 -3.01 -13.38
N GLN A 355 -14.11 -3.55 -12.15
CA GLN A 355 -15.05 -4.59 -11.69
C GLN A 355 -16.36 -4.02 -11.14
N PHE A 356 -16.44 -2.69 -10.91
CA PHE A 356 -17.59 -2.05 -10.31
C PHE A 356 -18.22 -1.00 -11.24
N PRO A 357 -19.57 -0.91 -11.30
CA PRO A 357 -20.27 0.14 -12.04
C PRO A 357 -20.02 1.51 -11.39
N ARG A 358 -20.24 2.56 -12.16
CA ARG A 358 -19.92 3.94 -11.79
C ARG A 358 -20.46 4.37 -10.42
N GLU A 359 -21.70 3.97 -10.09
CA GLU A 359 -22.43 4.38 -8.88
C GLU A 359 -21.76 3.83 -7.61
N MET A 360 -21.17 2.62 -7.67
CA MET A 360 -20.55 1.97 -6.50
C MET A 360 -19.04 1.77 -6.66
N ARG A 361 -18.42 2.26 -7.73
CA ARG A 361 -16.99 2.04 -8.04
C ARG A 361 -16.07 2.53 -6.93
N TYR A 362 -16.29 3.75 -6.44
CA TYR A 362 -15.48 4.31 -5.35
C TYR A 362 -15.59 3.47 -4.07
N SER A 363 -16.80 3.13 -3.68
CA SER A 363 -17.04 2.37 -2.45
C SER A 363 -16.57 0.92 -2.58
N GLY A 364 -16.79 0.30 -3.74
CA GLY A 364 -16.37 -1.06 -4.03
C GLY A 364 -14.85 -1.22 -3.99
N ILE A 365 -14.11 -0.37 -4.72
CA ILE A 365 -12.64 -0.43 -4.73
C ILE A 365 -12.05 -0.09 -3.37
N SER A 366 -12.57 0.95 -2.70
CA SER A 366 -12.07 1.37 -1.39
C SER A 366 -12.30 0.29 -0.35
N ALA A 367 -13.50 -0.29 -0.28
CA ALA A 367 -13.82 -1.34 0.68
C ALA A 367 -13.03 -2.62 0.44
N ALA A 368 -13.00 -3.10 -0.80
CA ALA A 368 -12.25 -4.30 -1.15
C ALA A 368 -10.75 -4.16 -0.80
N TYR A 369 -10.17 -3.00 -1.14
CA TYR A 369 -8.77 -2.73 -0.84
C TYR A 369 -8.52 -2.61 0.67
N GLN A 370 -9.33 -1.87 1.41
CA GLN A 370 -9.12 -1.67 2.85
C GLN A 370 -9.31 -2.95 3.66
N ILE A 371 -10.31 -3.79 3.31
CA ILE A 371 -10.50 -5.09 3.97
C ILE A 371 -9.32 -6.01 3.64
N GLY A 372 -8.93 -6.09 2.36
CA GLY A 372 -7.78 -6.89 1.94
C GLY A 372 -6.47 -6.42 2.59
N ALA A 373 -6.25 -5.10 2.66
CA ALA A 373 -5.07 -4.51 3.30
C ALA A 373 -5.07 -4.73 4.83
N ALA A 374 -6.22 -4.68 5.49
CA ALA A 374 -6.31 -4.98 6.92
C ALA A 374 -5.92 -6.44 7.21
N LEU A 375 -6.46 -7.38 6.43
CA LEU A 375 -6.15 -8.81 6.58
C LEU A 375 -4.73 -9.16 6.13
N GLY A 376 -4.26 -8.62 5.01
CA GLY A 376 -2.93 -8.86 4.46
C GLY A 376 -1.86 -8.03 5.18
N GLY A 377 -1.86 -6.71 5.00
CA GLY A 377 -0.85 -5.81 5.55
C GLY A 377 -0.82 -5.77 7.07
N GLY A 378 -2.00 -5.86 7.72
CA GLY A 378 -2.11 -5.89 9.16
C GLY A 378 -1.49 -7.14 9.81
N THR A 379 -1.39 -8.25 9.07
CA THR A 379 -0.89 -9.52 9.62
C THR A 379 0.42 -10.01 8.97
N ALA A 380 0.75 -9.57 7.77
CA ALA A 380 1.81 -10.15 6.94
C ALA A 380 3.15 -10.34 7.67
N SER A 381 3.71 -9.26 8.19
CA SER A 381 5.04 -9.30 8.83
C SER A 381 5.01 -10.08 10.14
N SER A 382 3.92 -9.96 10.92
CA SER A 382 3.75 -10.75 12.17
C SER A 382 3.62 -12.24 11.88
N VAL A 383 2.80 -12.63 10.89
CA VAL A 383 2.63 -14.04 10.49
C VAL A 383 3.93 -14.60 9.92
N ALA A 384 4.65 -13.84 9.07
CA ALA A 384 5.94 -14.26 8.55
C ALA A 384 6.96 -14.50 9.68
N THR A 385 7.00 -13.59 10.69
CA THR A 385 7.87 -13.75 11.86
C THR A 385 7.45 -14.94 12.72
N ALA A 386 6.14 -15.14 12.96
CA ALA A 386 5.63 -16.29 13.70
C ALA A 386 5.98 -17.62 13.01
N ILE A 387 5.87 -17.68 11.68
CA ILE A 387 6.31 -18.84 10.89
C ILE A 387 7.80 -19.09 11.08
N LEU A 388 8.61 -18.03 11.00
CA LEU A 388 10.06 -18.13 11.18
C LEU A 388 10.43 -18.70 12.56
N ILE A 389 9.74 -18.25 13.62
CA ILE A 389 9.89 -18.78 14.98
C ILE A 389 9.49 -20.27 15.03
N ALA A 390 8.30 -20.59 14.52
CA ALA A 390 7.75 -21.95 14.56
C ALA A 390 8.57 -22.96 13.75
N THR A 391 9.30 -22.51 12.73
CA THR A 391 10.14 -23.34 11.86
C THR A 391 11.62 -23.33 12.25
N ASN A 392 11.96 -22.91 13.45
CA ASN A 392 13.34 -22.80 13.94
C ASN A 392 14.25 -22.04 12.96
N HIS A 393 13.84 -20.82 12.59
CA HIS A 393 14.54 -19.92 11.64
C HIS A 393 14.61 -20.42 10.19
N ASN A 394 13.83 -21.44 9.81
CA ASN A 394 13.76 -21.87 8.43
C ASN A 394 12.82 -20.96 7.62
N ALA A 395 13.40 -20.14 6.75
CA ALA A 395 12.65 -19.21 5.91
C ALA A 395 11.80 -19.88 4.80
N PHE A 396 11.92 -21.20 4.58
CA PHE A 396 11.10 -21.93 3.62
C PHE A 396 9.60 -21.80 3.92
N GLY A 397 9.21 -21.79 5.22
CA GLY A 397 7.83 -21.56 5.61
C GLY A 397 7.31 -20.20 5.21
N VAL A 398 8.16 -19.16 5.29
CA VAL A 398 7.81 -17.80 4.83
C VAL A 398 7.68 -17.75 3.30
N ALA A 399 8.55 -18.46 2.56
CA ALA A 399 8.41 -18.57 1.10
C ALA A 399 7.08 -19.24 0.71
N LEU A 400 6.66 -20.30 1.41
CA LEU A 400 5.34 -20.91 1.22
C LEU A 400 4.19 -19.97 1.51
N TYR A 401 4.27 -19.16 2.58
CA TYR A 401 3.26 -18.15 2.90
C TYR A 401 3.15 -17.09 1.81
N GLY A 402 4.30 -16.60 1.31
CA GLY A 402 4.34 -15.68 0.18
C GLY A 402 3.76 -16.30 -1.10
N ALA A 403 4.13 -17.53 -1.42
CA ALA A 403 3.59 -18.26 -2.58
C ALA A 403 2.08 -18.49 -2.46
N PHE A 404 1.56 -18.79 -1.27
CA PHE A 404 0.12 -18.92 -1.00
C PHE A 404 -0.62 -17.60 -1.24
N ALA A 405 -0.10 -16.47 -0.74
CA ALA A 405 -0.68 -15.15 -0.98
C ALA A 405 -0.72 -14.81 -2.48
N LEU A 406 0.34 -15.13 -3.22
CA LEU A 406 0.41 -14.94 -4.67
C LEU A 406 -0.51 -15.88 -5.44
N ALA A 407 -0.71 -17.10 -4.97
CA ALA A 407 -1.70 -18.02 -5.53
C ALA A 407 -3.13 -17.47 -5.39
N ILE A 408 -3.46 -16.81 -4.27
CA ILE A 408 -4.74 -16.10 -4.10
C ILE A 408 -4.84 -14.97 -5.12
N VAL A 409 -3.81 -14.14 -5.31
CA VAL A 409 -3.82 -13.07 -6.34
C VAL A 409 -4.08 -13.65 -7.73
N ALA A 410 -3.35 -14.70 -8.11
CA ALA A 410 -3.49 -15.34 -9.41
C ALA A 410 -4.89 -15.95 -9.62
N THR A 411 -5.41 -16.67 -8.62
CA THR A 411 -6.73 -17.31 -8.67
C THR A 411 -7.84 -16.28 -8.73
N CYS A 412 -7.82 -15.26 -7.87
CA CYS A 412 -8.81 -14.18 -7.88
C CYS A 412 -8.77 -13.40 -9.20
N SER A 413 -7.56 -13.12 -9.72
CA SER A 413 -7.41 -12.46 -11.01
C SER A 413 -7.95 -13.34 -12.15
N TYR A 414 -7.76 -14.66 -12.09
CA TYR A 414 -8.30 -15.61 -13.08
C TYR A 414 -9.83 -15.65 -13.06
N LEU A 415 -10.45 -15.56 -11.91
CA LEU A 415 -11.89 -15.64 -11.74
C LEU A 415 -12.63 -14.33 -12.03
N LEU A 416 -11.94 -13.18 -11.98
CA LEU A 416 -12.49 -11.89 -12.38
C LEU A 416 -12.54 -11.73 -13.90
N ARG A 417 -13.41 -10.83 -14.37
CA ARG A 417 -13.57 -10.52 -15.79
C ARG A 417 -12.38 -9.70 -16.30
N GLU A 418 -11.88 -10.04 -17.49
CA GLU A 418 -10.94 -9.17 -18.21
C GLU A 418 -11.66 -7.95 -18.81
N THR A 419 -11.17 -6.76 -18.54
CA THR A 419 -11.84 -5.50 -18.84
C THR A 419 -10.98 -4.51 -19.65
N SER A 420 -9.74 -4.87 -19.94
CA SER A 420 -8.77 -3.98 -20.61
C SER A 420 -9.24 -3.47 -21.98
N HIS A 421 -9.98 -4.29 -22.71
CA HIS A 421 -10.51 -3.99 -24.06
C HIS A 421 -11.83 -3.23 -24.06
N LEU A 422 -12.51 -3.12 -22.91
CA LEU A 422 -13.80 -2.42 -22.80
C LEU A 422 -13.58 -0.93 -22.50
N SER A 423 -14.45 -0.07 -22.99
CA SER A 423 -14.53 1.32 -22.54
C SER A 423 -15.24 1.39 -21.17
N MET A 424 -15.05 2.51 -20.45
CA MET A 424 -15.75 2.70 -19.16
C MET A 424 -17.26 2.72 -19.32
N ALA A 425 -17.78 3.28 -20.42
CA ALA A 425 -19.21 3.27 -20.73
C ALA A 425 -19.74 1.86 -20.94
N GLN A 426 -19.01 1.00 -21.68
CA GLN A 426 -19.37 -0.41 -21.85
C GLN A 426 -19.31 -1.19 -20.53
N ILE A 427 -18.35 -0.89 -19.67
CA ILE A 427 -18.28 -1.51 -18.34
C ILE A 427 -19.51 -1.12 -17.52
N ASP A 428 -19.93 0.15 -17.58
CA ASP A 428 -21.08 0.65 -16.84
C ASP A 428 -22.40 0.06 -17.37
N GLU A 429 -22.56 -0.14 -18.67
CA GLU A 429 -23.73 -0.75 -19.32
C GLU A 429 -23.81 -2.27 -19.05
N ASP A 430 -22.74 -3.03 -19.30
CA ASP A 430 -22.68 -4.48 -19.17
C ASP A 430 -22.82 -4.99 -17.73
N VAL A 431 -22.37 -4.19 -16.77
CA VAL A 431 -22.47 -4.53 -15.35
C VAL A 431 -23.89 -4.38 -14.83
N TRP A 432 -24.75 -3.60 -15.53
CA TRP A 432 -26.14 -3.33 -15.13
C TRP A 432 -27.16 -4.32 -15.68
N THR A 433 -26.85 -5.03 -16.75
CA THR A 433 -27.73 -6.11 -17.23
C THR A 433 -27.47 -7.38 -16.41
N PRO A 434 -28.39 -7.79 -15.50
CA PRO A 434 -28.36 -9.17 -14.99
C PRO A 434 -28.44 -10.08 -16.22
N SER A 435 -27.60 -11.10 -16.30
CA SER A 435 -27.78 -12.18 -17.27
C SER A 435 -29.17 -12.74 -17.05
N VAL A 436 -30.14 -12.25 -17.79
CA VAL A 436 -31.42 -12.93 -17.95
C VAL A 436 -31.06 -14.21 -18.69
N SER A 437 -30.86 -15.26 -17.91
CA SER A 437 -30.82 -16.61 -18.42
C SER A 437 -32.12 -16.80 -19.20
N THR A 438 -32.07 -16.71 -20.52
CA THR A 438 -33.08 -17.26 -21.40
C THR A 438 -33.00 -18.76 -21.22
N ALA A 439 -33.69 -19.25 -20.18
CA ALA A 439 -34.13 -20.61 -20.13
C ALA A 439 -35.28 -20.72 -21.16
N ASN A 440 -34.98 -21.24 -22.33
CA ASN A 440 -35.92 -21.90 -23.20
C ASN A 440 -35.60 -23.42 -23.19
#